data_a3f5c8849956ae26ff268d6672f34c30
#
_entry.id   a3f5c8849956ae26ff268d6672f34c30
#
_cell.length_a   1.000
_cell.length_b   1.000
_cell.length_c   1.000
_cell.angle_alpha   90.00
_cell.angle_beta   90.00
_cell.angle_gamma   90.00
#
_symmetry.space_group_name_H-M   'P 1'
#
loop_
_entity.id
_entity.type
_entity.pdbx_description
1 polymer ?
#
loop_
_entity_poly.entity_id
_entity_poly.type
_entity_poly.pdbx_seq_one_letter_code
_entity_poly.pdbx_strand_id
1 'polypeptide(L)'
;MAKTHAITLIPGDGIGPEVTAAVVRILESAGAATGVEFEWHPFAAGAEAFERFGEYIPQALYRSIEENKVALKGPVTTPVGGGFASINVALRQRFELFANFRPIKNLPGLKTKYPNLDIIVVRENTEDLYAGLEHEIIPGVVQSLKIITEKASMRIAEFAFEYARKHGRKKVHAIHKANIMKLSDGLFLRCCRGVAATFPDVAYVEHIVDNTCMQLVMNPYQYDILLTENLYGDILSDLCSAFVGGLGLVPGANLGTHCAIFEAVHGSAPDIAGKDLANPTALLQSSVLMLHHIHEPATADRIQTALERVYAEGKTLTRDVGGTGGTSAFADAVIAAMESA
;
A
#
# COMPACT_ATOMS: atom_id res chain seq x y z
N MET A 1 -19.64 -7.49 -24.87
CA MET A 1 -19.36 -8.59 -23.94
C MET A 1 -18.70 -7.94 -22.73
N ALA A 2 -19.09 -8.33 -21.52
CA ALA A 2 -18.40 -7.86 -20.32
C ALA A 2 -16.94 -8.31 -20.36
N LYS A 3 -16.05 -7.47 -19.84
CA LYS A 3 -14.62 -7.76 -19.75
C LYS A 3 -14.35 -8.39 -18.38
N THR A 4 -13.91 -9.65 -18.39
CA THR A 4 -13.69 -10.44 -17.17
C THR A 4 -12.22 -10.38 -16.75
N HIS A 5 -11.97 -10.13 -15.48
CA HIS A 5 -10.64 -10.14 -14.86
C HIS A 5 -10.56 -11.20 -13.75
N ALA A 6 -9.65 -12.15 -13.89
CA ALA A 6 -9.31 -13.12 -12.85
C ALA A 6 -8.41 -12.44 -11.79
N ILE A 7 -8.83 -12.45 -10.54
CA ILE A 7 -8.13 -11.79 -9.44
C ILE A 7 -7.97 -12.76 -8.26
N THR A 8 -6.74 -12.95 -7.80
CA THR A 8 -6.49 -13.69 -6.57
C THR A 8 -6.96 -12.84 -5.38
N LEU A 9 -7.84 -13.39 -4.55
CA LEU A 9 -8.38 -12.73 -3.38
C LEU A 9 -7.85 -13.36 -2.09
N ILE A 10 -7.24 -12.54 -1.24
CA ILE A 10 -6.74 -12.97 0.06
C ILE A 10 -7.49 -12.17 1.12
N PRO A 11 -8.53 -12.73 1.75
CA PRO A 11 -9.29 -12.01 2.77
C PRO A 11 -8.43 -11.57 3.96
N GLY A 12 -7.45 -12.38 4.35
CA GLY A 12 -6.56 -12.08 5.47
C GLY A 12 -7.15 -12.47 6.83
N ASP A 13 -6.55 -11.93 7.89
CA ASP A 13 -6.88 -12.23 9.29
C ASP A 13 -7.66 -11.08 9.95
N GLY A 14 -8.26 -11.36 11.10
CA GLY A 14 -8.91 -10.36 11.96
C GLY A 14 -10.04 -9.62 11.25
N ILE A 15 -9.91 -8.30 11.04
CA ILE A 15 -10.89 -7.50 10.28
C ILE A 15 -10.86 -7.78 8.77
N GLY A 16 -9.87 -8.53 8.29
CA GLY A 16 -9.67 -8.81 6.87
C GLY A 16 -10.89 -9.34 6.15
N PRO A 17 -11.54 -10.43 6.62
CA PRO A 17 -12.73 -10.97 5.97
C PRO A 17 -13.87 -9.97 5.84
N GLU A 18 -14.16 -9.17 6.87
CA GLU A 18 -15.27 -8.20 6.82
C GLU A 18 -14.98 -7.03 5.89
N VAL A 19 -13.77 -6.45 5.91
CA VAL A 19 -13.43 -5.35 5.02
C VAL A 19 -13.30 -5.81 3.57
N THR A 20 -12.79 -7.03 3.34
CA THR A 20 -12.68 -7.62 1.99
C THR A 20 -14.06 -7.89 1.40
N ALA A 21 -14.98 -8.48 2.18
CA ALA A 21 -16.36 -8.72 1.73
C ALA A 21 -17.08 -7.40 1.36
N ALA A 22 -16.91 -6.35 2.17
CA ALA A 22 -17.46 -5.03 1.88
C ALA A 22 -16.90 -4.44 0.57
N VAL A 23 -15.59 -4.54 0.35
CA VAL A 23 -14.93 -4.04 -0.88
C VAL A 23 -15.33 -4.85 -2.10
N VAL A 24 -15.42 -6.16 -2.02
CA VAL A 24 -15.89 -7.03 -3.13
C VAL A 24 -17.30 -6.63 -3.57
N ARG A 25 -18.24 -6.41 -2.63
CA ARG A 25 -19.60 -5.94 -2.95
C ARG A 25 -19.59 -4.61 -3.71
N ILE A 26 -18.74 -3.66 -3.30
CA ILE A 26 -18.62 -2.36 -3.99
C ILE A 26 -18.06 -2.55 -5.40
N LEU A 27 -17.02 -3.38 -5.56
CA LEU A 27 -16.40 -3.68 -6.85
C LEU A 27 -17.38 -4.35 -7.81
N GLU A 28 -18.14 -5.34 -7.36
CA GLU A 28 -19.16 -6.02 -8.15
C GLU A 28 -20.27 -5.07 -8.61
N SER A 29 -20.74 -4.20 -7.71
CA SER A 29 -21.73 -3.17 -8.05
C SER A 29 -21.19 -2.18 -9.10
N ALA A 30 -19.97 -1.70 -8.93
CA ALA A 30 -19.32 -0.81 -9.89
C ALA A 30 -19.07 -1.49 -11.24
N GLY A 31 -18.61 -2.74 -11.22
CA GLY A 31 -18.36 -3.56 -12.40
C GLY A 31 -19.63 -3.80 -13.21
N ALA A 32 -20.73 -4.16 -12.55
CA ALA A 32 -22.03 -4.34 -13.19
C ALA A 32 -22.49 -3.07 -13.95
N ALA A 33 -22.22 -1.89 -13.36
CA ALA A 33 -22.58 -0.62 -13.98
C ALA A 33 -21.65 -0.21 -15.16
N THR A 34 -20.43 -0.75 -15.23
CA THR A 34 -19.42 -0.40 -16.23
C THR A 34 -19.12 -1.51 -17.25
N GLY A 35 -19.76 -2.68 -17.10
CA GLY A 35 -19.55 -3.83 -17.98
C GLY A 35 -18.25 -4.60 -17.67
N VAL A 36 -17.77 -4.51 -16.46
CA VAL A 36 -16.58 -5.24 -15.94
C VAL A 36 -17.03 -6.37 -15.02
N GLU A 37 -16.52 -7.56 -15.22
CA GLU A 37 -16.76 -8.71 -14.34
C GLU A 37 -15.46 -9.13 -13.64
N PHE A 38 -15.58 -9.56 -12.38
CA PHE A 38 -14.44 -10.04 -11.59
C PHE A 38 -14.63 -11.53 -11.29
N GLU A 39 -13.65 -12.33 -11.68
CA GLU A 39 -13.55 -13.73 -11.30
C GLU A 39 -12.63 -13.84 -10.09
N TRP A 40 -13.24 -13.95 -8.91
CA TRP A 40 -12.51 -14.01 -7.66
C TRP A 40 -11.98 -15.41 -7.37
N HIS A 41 -10.67 -15.53 -7.13
CA HIS A 41 -10.00 -16.75 -6.68
C HIS A 41 -9.60 -16.63 -5.22
N PRO A 42 -10.46 -17.01 -4.24
CA PRO A 42 -10.20 -16.83 -2.83
C PRO A 42 -9.20 -17.86 -2.27
N PHE A 43 -8.23 -17.37 -1.50
CA PHE A 43 -7.25 -18.18 -0.80
C PHE A 43 -7.05 -17.66 0.62
N ALA A 44 -6.98 -18.61 1.58
CA ALA A 44 -6.52 -18.31 2.93
C ALA A 44 -5.01 -18.06 2.94
N ALA A 45 -4.58 -17.11 3.76
CA ALA A 45 -3.18 -16.85 4.12
C ALA A 45 -3.14 -16.44 5.59
N GLY A 46 -2.00 -16.59 6.25
CA GLY A 46 -1.86 -16.22 7.64
C GLY A 46 -2.27 -17.32 8.61
N ALA A 47 -2.87 -16.91 9.73
CA ALA A 47 -3.23 -17.83 10.81
C ALA A 47 -4.26 -18.88 10.35
N GLU A 48 -5.28 -18.47 9.61
CA GLU A 48 -6.29 -19.38 9.06
C GLU A 48 -5.67 -20.45 8.15
N ALA A 49 -4.75 -20.05 7.27
CA ALA A 49 -4.09 -21.00 6.38
C ALA A 49 -3.23 -21.99 7.18
N PHE A 50 -2.54 -21.53 8.20
CA PHE A 50 -1.73 -22.41 9.06
C PHE A 50 -2.58 -23.42 9.82
N GLU A 51 -3.70 -23.01 10.39
CA GLU A 51 -4.64 -23.91 11.07
C GLU A 51 -5.21 -24.99 10.14
N ARG A 52 -5.50 -24.64 8.89
CA ARG A 52 -6.15 -25.54 7.91
C ARG A 52 -5.16 -26.44 7.16
N PHE A 53 -3.97 -25.94 6.87
CA PHE A 53 -3.05 -26.58 5.92
C PHE A 53 -1.64 -26.83 6.51
N GLY A 54 -1.33 -26.26 7.69
CA GLY A 54 0.02 -26.30 8.27
C GLY A 54 1.03 -25.37 7.59
N GLU A 55 0.57 -24.51 6.68
CA GLU A 55 1.39 -23.55 5.93
C GLU A 55 0.75 -22.17 6.01
N TYR A 56 1.54 -21.12 6.29
CA TYR A 56 1.04 -19.74 6.31
C TYR A 56 0.73 -19.21 4.91
N ILE A 57 1.40 -19.72 3.89
CA ILE A 57 1.20 -19.36 2.48
C ILE A 57 1.15 -20.67 1.68
N PRO A 58 -0.05 -21.21 1.39
CA PRO A 58 -0.19 -22.44 0.60
C PRO A 58 0.37 -22.29 -0.82
N GLN A 59 0.97 -23.37 -1.34
CA GLN A 59 1.52 -23.37 -2.71
C GLN A 59 0.49 -23.04 -3.79
N ALA A 60 -0.79 -23.34 -3.54
CA ALA A 60 -1.89 -22.99 -4.43
C ALA A 60 -2.09 -21.46 -4.55
N LEU A 61 -1.86 -20.71 -3.46
CA LEU A 61 -1.91 -19.27 -3.48
C LEU A 61 -0.80 -18.67 -4.36
N TYR A 62 0.43 -19.18 -4.24
CA TYR A 62 1.53 -18.71 -5.13
C TYR A 62 1.18 -18.92 -6.60
N ARG A 63 0.66 -20.11 -6.95
CA ARG A 63 0.24 -20.42 -8.33
C ARG A 63 -0.87 -19.50 -8.81
N SER A 64 -1.88 -19.25 -7.99
CA SER A 64 -2.98 -18.34 -8.34
C SER A 64 -2.47 -16.91 -8.64
N ILE A 65 -1.52 -16.40 -7.85
CA ILE A 65 -0.93 -15.07 -8.11
C ILE A 65 -0.07 -15.09 -9.39
N GLU A 66 0.66 -16.18 -9.63
CA GLU A 66 1.45 -16.37 -10.86
C GLU A 66 0.58 -16.41 -12.13
N GLU A 67 -0.59 -17.02 -12.06
CA GLU A 67 -1.54 -17.15 -13.15
C GLU A 67 -2.32 -15.84 -13.39
N ASN A 68 -2.93 -15.31 -12.36
CA ASN A 68 -3.81 -14.13 -12.43
C ASN A 68 -3.03 -12.81 -12.56
N LYS A 69 -1.75 -12.76 -12.15
CA LYS A 69 -0.87 -11.57 -12.15
C LYS A 69 -1.30 -10.44 -11.20
N VAL A 70 -2.52 -10.48 -10.69
CA VAL A 70 -3.12 -9.47 -9.84
C VAL A 70 -3.75 -10.12 -8.62
N ALA A 71 -3.50 -9.54 -7.45
CA ALA A 71 -4.15 -9.95 -6.21
C ALA A 71 -4.67 -8.74 -5.43
N LEU A 72 -5.83 -8.92 -4.78
CA LEU A 72 -6.36 -8.03 -3.76
C LEU A 72 -6.24 -8.71 -2.40
N LYS A 73 -5.57 -8.06 -1.44
CA LYS A 73 -5.22 -8.68 -0.17
C LYS A 73 -5.67 -7.82 1.02
N GLY A 74 -6.48 -8.41 1.89
CA GLY A 74 -6.75 -7.89 3.22
C GLY A 74 -5.53 -7.98 4.16
N PRO A 75 -5.65 -7.46 5.38
CA PRO A 75 -4.56 -7.50 6.36
C PRO A 75 -4.28 -8.93 6.83
N VAL A 76 -3.01 -9.26 7.06
CA VAL A 76 -2.58 -10.54 7.62
C VAL A 76 -1.79 -10.32 8.88
N THR A 77 -1.94 -11.23 9.83
CA THR A 77 -1.21 -11.20 11.11
C THR A 77 0.18 -11.81 10.92
N THR A 78 1.21 -11.09 11.30
CA THR A 78 2.57 -11.62 11.43
C THR A 78 2.89 -11.79 12.92
N PRO A 79 3.22 -13.00 13.39
CA PRO A 79 3.63 -13.22 14.78
C PRO A 79 4.88 -12.39 15.12
N VAL A 80 4.88 -11.79 16.32
CA VAL A 80 6.06 -11.07 16.83
C VAL A 80 6.94 -12.03 17.62
N GLY A 81 8.24 -12.03 17.37
CA GLY A 81 9.24 -12.61 18.27
C GLY A 81 9.61 -14.07 18.06
N GLY A 82 9.26 -14.72 16.97
CA GLY A 82 9.79 -16.08 16.70
C GLY A 82 9.22 -16.81 15.50
N GLY A 83 10.07 -17.44 14.74
CA GLY A 83 9.83 -18.66 13.96
C GLY A 83 9.26 -18.51 12.55
N PHE A 84 8.71 -17.37 12.13
CA PHE A 84 8.16 -17.23 10.78
C PHE A 84 8.41 -15.86 10.17
N ALA A 85 8.91 -15.87 8.93
CA ALA A 85 9.06 -14.63 8.15
C ALA A 85 7.70 -14.01 7.82
N SER A 86 7.60 -12.69 7.82
CA SER A 86 6.37 -11.98 7.45
C SER A 86 5.84 -12.46 6.10
N ILE A 87 4.54 -12.79 6.06
CA ILE A 87 3.83 -13.18 4.83
C ILE A 87 3.99 -12.12 3.76
N ASN A 88 3.89 -10.85 4.15
CA ASN A 88 4.08 -9.74 3.22
C ASN A 88 5.50 -9.74 2.63
N VAL A 89 6.52 -9.95 3.46
CA VAL A 89 7.92 -10.03 2.99
C VAL A 89 8.11 -11.23 2.06
N ALA A 90 7.56 -12.40 2.41
CA ALA A 90 7.66 -13.59 1.58
C ALA A 90 7.01 -13.40 0.19
N LEU A 91 5.83 -12.80 0.12
CA LEU A 91 5.15 -12.49 -1.15
C LEU A 91 5.94 -11.46 -1.98
N ARG A 92 6.44 -10.39 -1.34
CA ARG A 92 7.24 -9.35 -1.98
C ARG A 92 8.52 -9.89 -2.59
N GLN A 93 9.22 -10.75 -1.87
CA GLN A 93 10.45 -11.40 -2.35
C GLN A 93 10.15 -12.44 -3.44
N ARG A 94 9.14 -13.31 -3.25
CA ARG A 94 8.78 -14.36 -4.22
C ARG A 94 8.42 -13.81 -5.59
N PHE A 95 7.69 -12.69 -5.63
CA PHE A 95 7.18 -12.10 -6.87
C PHE A 95 7.98 -10.87 -7.33
N GLU A 96 9.12 -10.60 -6.69
CA GLU A 96 9.93 -9.39 -6.96
C GLU A 96 9.07 -8.10 -7.00
N LEU A 97 8.18 -7.93 -6.01
CA LEU A 97 7.32 -6.74 -5.88
C LEU A 97 8.14 -5.58 -5.35
N PHE A 98 8.95 -4.99 -6.20
CA PHE A 98 10.03 -4.08 -5.83
C PHE A 98 9.55 -2.69 -5.41
N ALA A 99 8.40 -2.23 -5.89
CA ALA A 99 7.88 -0.92 -5.57
C ALA A 99 6.65 -1.04 -4.66
N ASN A 100 6.78 -0.58 -3.41
CA ASN A 100 5.62 -0.33 -2.55
C ASN A 100 5.20 1.13 -2.77
N PHE A 101 4.02 1.29 -3.34
CA PHE A 101 3.45 2.57 -3.75
C PHE A 101 2.30 2.95 -2.83
N ARG A 102 2.42 4.08 -2.13
CA ARG A 102 1.45 4.57 -1.15
C ARG A 102 1.08 6.03 -1.43
N PRO A 103 0.01 6.32 -2.16
CA PRO A 103 -0.52 7.67 -2.26
C PRO A 103 -1.23 8.06 -0.97
N ILE A 104 -0.87 9.21 -0.42
CA ILE A 104 -1.36 9.74 0.86
C ILE A 104 -2.04 11.06 0.55
N LYS A 105 -3.36 11.02 0.42
CA LYS A 105 -4.18 12.14 0.00
C LYS A 105 -5.39 12.32 0.92
N ASN A 106 -5.72 13.56 1.25
CA ASN A 106 -6.95 13.84 2.01
C ASN A 106 -8.19 13.45 1.23
N LEU A 107 -9.15 12.87 1.94
CA LEU A 107 -10.51 12.71 1.45
C LEU A 107 -11.34 13.96 1.80
N PRO A 108 -12.27 14.39 0.92
CA PRO A 108 -13.15 15.51 1.18
C PRO A 108 -13.97 15.31 2.47
N GLY A 109 -14.25 16.39 3.19
CA GLY A 109 -15.07 16.35 4.40
C GLY A 109 -14.35 15.95 5.69
N LEU A 110 -13.18 15.28 5.60
CA LEU A 110 -12.38 14.96 6.77
C LEU A 110 -11.63 16.18 7.31
N LYS A 111 -11.76 16.42 8.60
CA LYS A 111 -11.00 17.44 9.31
C LYS A 111 -9.65 16.89 9.72
N THR A 112 -8.60 17.28 9.01
CA THR A 112 -7.22 16.90 9.30
C THR A 112 -6.37 18.12 9.63
N LYS A 113 -5.20 17.91 10.22
CA LYS A 113 -4.26 18.99 10.51
C LYS A 113 -3.72 19.66 9.25
N TYR A 114 -3.61 18.90 8.15
CA TYR A 114 -3.05 19.36 6.88
C TYR A 114 -4.07 19.15 5.76
N PRO A 115 -5.02 20.10 5.53
CA PRO A 115 -6.02 19.97 4.48
C PRO A 115 -5.40 19.99 3.09
N ASN A 116 -6.01 19.26 2.14
CA ASN A 116 -5.57 19.17 0.75
C ASN A 116 -4.13 18.63 0.58
N LEU A 117 -3.65 17.81 1.51
CA LEU A 117 -2.37 17.13 1.37
C LEU A 117 -2.45 16.07 0.28
N ASP A 118 -1.38 15.98 -0.53
CA ASP A 118 -1.22 14.97 -1.58
C ASP A 118 0.27 14.64 -1.72
N ILE A 119 0.72 13.60 -1.01
CA ILE A 119 2.09 13.10 -1.02
C ILE A 119 2.08 11.64 -1.47
N ILE A 120 3.10 11.22 -2.19
CA ILE A 120 3.28 9.82 -2.56
C ILE A 120 4.57 9.29 -1.90
N VAL A 121 4.48 8.13 -1.26
CA VAL A 121 5.66 7.38 -0.83
C VAL A 121 5.91 6.26 -1.82
N VAL A 122 7.10 6.28 -2.43
CA VAL A 122 7.64 5.21 -3.28
C VAL A 122 8.78 4.55 -2.50
N ARG A 123 8.51 3.36 -1.98
CA ARG A 123 9.38 2.59 -1.10
C ARG A 123 9.97 1.41 -1.86
N GLU A 124 11.29 1.25 -1.87
CA GLU A 124 11.90 -0.02 -2.24
C GLU A 124 11.40 -1.12 -1.29
N ASN A 125 11.19 -2.33 -1.77
CA ASN A 125 10.36 -3.30 -1.06
C ASN A 125 10.95 -4.71 -0.97
N THR A 126 12.17 -4.93 -1.47
CA THR A 126 12.75 -6.27 -1.62
C THR A 126 14.05 -6.49 -0.84
N GLU A 127 14.69 -5.44 -0.35
CA GLU A 127 15.99 -5.51 0.32
C GLU A 127 16.03 -4.65 1.60
N ASP A 128 17.17 -4.07 1.94
CA ASP A 128 17.43 -3.30 3.16
C ASP A 128 17.49 -4.23 4.40
N LEU A 129 17.08 -3.80 5.57
CA LEU A 129 16.95 -4.61 6.78
C LEU A 129 15.84 -5.68 6.64
N TYR A 130 14.91 -5.50 5.72
CA TYR A 130 13.86 -6.47 5.39
C TYR A 130 14.37 -7.70 4.61
N ALA A 131 15.66 -7.73 4.25
CA ALA A 131 16.33 -8.95 3.79
C ALA A 131 16.39 -10.02 4.89
N GLY A 132 16.22 -9.63 6.18
CA GLY A 132 16.16 -10.53 7.32
C GLY A 132 17.50 -11.23 7.61
N LEU A 133 18.61 -10.62 7.21
CA LEU A 133 19.94 -11.18 7.44
C LEU A 133 20.45 -10.78 8.83
N GLU A 134 20.20 -11.64 9.78
CA GLU A 134 20.62 -11.45 11.17
C GLU A 134 21.38 -12.68 11.68
N HIS A 135 22.34 -12.45 12.55
CA HIS A 135 23.05 -13.53 13.24
C HIS A 135 23.58 -13.08 14.59
N GLU A 136 23.63 -14.01 15.52
CA GLU A 136 24.29 -13.83 16.80
C GLU A 136 25.79 -14.11 16.63
N ILE A 137 26.62 -13.08 16.83
CA ILE A 137 28.09 -13.20 16.69
C ILE A 137 28.66 -13.98 17.88
N ILE A 138 28.24 -13.60 19.08
CA ILE A 138 28.48 -14.29 20.36
C ILE A 138 27.24 -14.10 21.23
N PRO A 139 27.02 -14.92 22.28
CA PRO A 139 25.87 -14.80 23.16
C PRO A 139 25.62 -13.35 23.63
N GLY A 140 24.42 -12.83 23.31
CA GLY A 140 24.02 -11.46 23.65
C GLY A 140 24.51 -10.35 22.70
N VAL A 141 25.17 -10.69 21.58
CA VAL A 141 25.60 -9.74 20.54
C VAL A 141 25.01 -10.14 19.19
N VAL A 142 24.00 -9.43 18.74
CA VAL A 142 23.30 -9.67 17.48
C VAL A 142 23.67 -8.62 16.44
N GLN A 143 23.88 -9.05 15.21
CA GLN A 143 24.14 -8.19 14.07
C GLN A 143 23.03 -8.34 13.03
N SER A 144 22.47 -7.21 12.57
CA SER A 144 21.56 -7.12 11.42
C SER A 144 22.28 -6.47 10.24
N LEU A 145 22.13 -7.01 9.05
CA LEU A 145 22.78 -6.50 7.85
C LEU A 145 21.76 -5.71 7.01
N LYS A 146 22.06 -4.45 6.78
CA LYS A 146 21.36 -3.62 5.79
C LYS A 146 21.97 -3.87 4.41
N ILE A 147 21.16 -4.40 3.49
CA ILE A 147 21.57 -4.71 2.12
C ILE A 147 21.00 -3.70 1.15
N ILE A 148 21.86 -2.97 0.44
CA ILE A 148 21.46 -2.04 -0.61
C ILE A 148 22.22 -2.41 -1.89
N THR A 149 21.47 -2.63 -2.97
CA THR A 149 22.04 -3.00 -4.26
C THR A 149 21.82 -1.90 -5.32
N GLU A 150 22.73 -1.83 -6.28
CA GLU A 150 22.60 -0.91 -7.41
C GLU A 150 21.34 -1.24 -8.24
N LYS A 151 21.09 -2.54 -8.48
CA LYS A 151 19.92 -3.01 -9.23
C LYS A 151 18.61 -2.52 -8.62
N ALA A 152 18.39 -2.71 -7.32
CA ALA A 152 17.17 -2.32 -6.66
C ALA A 152 17.04 -0.79 -6.54
N SER A 153 18.15 -0.09 -6.23
CA SER A 153 18.19 1.37 -6.14
C SER A 153 17.90 2.05 -7.49
N MET A 154 18.45 1.54 -8.58
CA MET A 154 18.15 2.05 -9.94
C MET A 154 16.68 1.83 -10.28
N ARG A 155 16.18 0.60 -10.12
CA ARG A 155 14.82 0.21 -10.46
C ARG A 155 13.75 1.03 -9.73
N ILE A 156 13.92 1.25 -8.41
CA ILE A 156 12.96 2.04 -7.65
C ILE A 156 13.03 3.53 -7.99
N ALA A 157 14.22 4.05 -8.30
CA ALA A 157 14.39 5.42 -8.76
C ALA A 157 13.73 5.61 -10.14
N GLU A 158 13.98 4.73 -11.11
CA GLU A 158 13.32 4.76 -12.42
C GLU A 158 11.80 4.77 -12.28
N PHE A 159 11.25 3.86 -11.46
CA PHE A 159 9.81 3.83 -11.19
C PHE A 159 9.28 5.17 -10.66
N ALA A 160 9.97 5.80 -9.69
CA ALA A 160 9.53 7.05 -9.09
C ALA A 160 9.54 8.21 -10.11
N PHE A 161 10.57 8.30 -10.94
CA PHE A 161 10.69 9.36 -11.94
C PHE A 161 9.75 9.15 -13.13
N GLU A 162 9.57 7.92 -13.62
CA GLU A 162 8.59 7.58 -14.65
C GLU A 162 7.17 7.89 -14.18
N TYR A 163 6.84 7.50 -12.93
CA TYR A 163 5.57 7.84 -12.33
C TYR A 163 5.38 9.36 -12.25
N ALA A 164 6.39 10.09 -11.79
CA ALA A 164 6.35 11.55 -11.70
C ALA A 164 6.01 12.18 -13.06
N ARG A 165 6.74 11.81 -14.09
CA ARG A 165 6.53 12.32 -15.47
C ARG A 165 5.14 11.97 -16.00
N LYS A 166 4.73 10.71 -15.88
CA LYS A 166 3.44 10.21 -16.38
C LYS A 166 2.24 10.91 -15.72
N HIS A 167 2.34 11.21 -14.42
CA HIS A 167 1.24 11.77 -13.64
C HIS A 167 1.40 13.26 -13.33
N GLY A 168 2.34 13.94 -13.98
CA GLY A 168 2.52 15.39 -13.84
C GLY A 168 3.02 15.84 -12.45
N ARG A 169 3.61 14.93 -11.66
CA ARG A 169 4.29 15.25 -10.41
C ARG A 169 5.55 16.06 -10.70
N LYS A 170 5.91 16.94 -9.81
CA LYS A 170 6.95 17.96 -10.08
C LYS A 170 8.29 17.65 -9.43
N LYS A 171 8.30 16.86 -8.36
CA LYS A 171 9.50 16.72 -7.55
C LYS A 171 9.62 15.32 -6.91
N VAL A 172 10.81 14.75 -7.02
CA VAL A 172 11.21 13.52 -6.31
C VAL A 172 12.20 13.88 -5.22
N HIS A 173 11.88 13.50 -3.99
CA HIS A 173 12.69 13.69 -2.80
C HIS A 173 13.30 12.35 -2.40
N ALA A 174 14.61 12.15 -2.64
CA ALA A 174 15.33 10.96 -2.17
C ALA A 174 15.66 11.10 -0.68
N ILE A 175 15.19 10.17 0.12
CA ILE A 175 15.34 10.20 1.58
C ILE A 175 16.40 9.19 2.00
N HIS A 176 17.39 9.62 2.79
CA HIS A 176 18.58 8.85 3.09
C HIS A 176 19.19 9.17 4.45
N LYS A 177 20.20 8.40 4.87
CA LYS A 177 21.08 8.67 6.02
C LYS A 177 22.58 8.60 5.66
N ALA A 178 22.94 9.02 4.45
CA ALA A 178 24.29 8.89 3.89
C ALA A 178 25.37 9.70 4.64
N ASN A 179 24.98 10.62 5.53
CA ASN A 179 25.92 11.26 6.44
C ASN A 179 26.51 10.27 7.48
N ILE A 180 25.82 9.17 7.77
CA ILE A 180 26.25 8.06 8.62
C ILE A 180 26.57 6.83 7.77
N MET A 181 25.60 6.31 7.00
CA MET A 181 25.76 5.13 6.16
C MET A 181 26.27 5.49 4.76
N LYS A 182 27.56 5.85 4.72
CA LYS A 182 28.19 6.42 3.52
C LYS A 182 28.27 5.47 2.31
N LEU A 183 28.31 4.16 2.55
CA LEU A 183 28.43 3.17 1.49
C LEU A 183 27.03 2.75 1.00
N SER A 184 26.15 2.27 1.88
CA SER A 184 24.80 1.79 1.50
C SER A 184 23.91 2.91 0.98
N ASP A 185 23.60 3.90 1.82
CA ASP A 185 22.76 5.04 1.42
C ASP A 185 23.47 5.93 0.38
N GLY A 186 24.83 5.95 0.41
CA GLY A 186 25.60 6.60 -0.64
C GLY A 186 25.44 5.92 -2.00
N LEU A 187 25.30 4.59 -2.07
CA LEU A 187 24.99 3.86 -3.30
C LEU A 187 23.59 4.23 -3.79
N PHE A 188 22.58 4.17 -2.91
CA PHE A 188 21.20 4.58 -3.22
C PHE A 188 21.17 5.99 -3.84
N LEU A 189 21.82 6.98 -3.22
CA LEU A 189 21.87 8.34 -3.74
C LEU A 189 22.57 8.44 -5.11
N ARG A 190 23.68 7.70 -5.32
CA ARG A 190 24.34 7.70 -6.64
C ARG A 190 23.41 7.19 -7.73
N CYS A 191 22.65 6.14 -7.46
CA CYS A 191 21.65 5.61 -8.38
C CYS A 191 20.54 6.63 -8.65
N CYS A 192 19.96 7.23 -7.59
CA CYS A 192 18.94 8.26 -7.73
C CYS A 192 19.42 9.46 -8.56
N ARG A 193 20.65 9.95 -8.34
CA ARG A 193 21.25 11.03 -9.15
C ARG A 193 21.42 10.63 -10.62
N GLY A 194 21.88 9.38 -10.87
CA GLY A 194 22.03 8.85 -12.22
C GLY A 194 20.71 8.84 -12.98
N VAL A 195 19.65 8.36 -12.35
CA VAL A 195 18.30 8.36 -12.93
C VAL A 195 17.78 9.78 -13.09
N ALA A 196 17.88 10.64 -12.07
CA ALA A 196 17.41 12.03 -12.12
C ALA A 196 17.99 12.81 -13.31
N ALA A 197 19.26 12.55 -13.67
CA ALA A 197 19.90 13.19 -14.81
C ALA A 197 19.21 12.89 -16.16
N THR A 198 18.45 11.78 -16.27
CA THR A 198 17.67 11.42 -17.47
C THR A 198 16.24 11.99 -17.46
N PHE A 199 15.84 12.68 -16.37
CA PHE A 199 14.51 13.29 -16.18
C PHE A 199 14.61 14.78 -15.86
N PRO A 200 15.13 15.64 -16.79
CA PRO A 200 15.37 17.06 -16.51
C PRO A 200 14.09 17.87 -16.26
N ASP A 201 12.93 17.31 -16.57
CA ASP A 201 11.59 17.86 -16.35
C ASP A 201 11.03 17.61 -14.95
N VAL A 202 11.69 16.74 -14.14
CA VAL A 202 11.30 16.43 -12.77
C VAL A 202 12.39 16.92 -11.80
N ALA A 203 12.05 17.79 -10.88
CA ALA A 203 13.01 18.28 -9.89
C ALA A 203 13.45 17.15 -8.94
N TYR A 204 14.73 17.13 -8.61
CA TYR A 204 15.33 16.17 -7.69
C TYR A 204 15.94 16.85 -6.48
N VAL A 205 15.63 16.35 -5.28
CA VAL A 205 16.15 16.88 -4.01
C VAL A 205 16.50 15.73 -3.07
N GLU A 206 17.54 15.90 -2.26
CA GLU A 206 17.98 14.92 -1.27
C GLU A 206 17.73 15.41 0.14
N HIS A 207 17.22 14.55 1.02
CA HIS A 207 16.94 14.88 2.41
C HIS A 207 17.40 13.79 3.37
N ILE A 208 17.96 14.20 4.50
CA ILE A 208 18.29 13.29 5.60
C ILE A 208 17.01 12.89 6.32
N VAL A 209 16.82 11.59 6.58
CA VAL A 209 15.56 11.00 7.05
C VAL A 209 15.04 11.59 8.36
N ASP A 210 15.88 11.80 9.37
CA ASP A 210 15.48 12.39 10.65
C ASP A 210 15.01 13.84 10.51
N ASN A 211 15.69 14.63 9.68
CA ASN A 211 15.23 15.98 9.34
C ASN A 211 13.92 15.93 8.53
N THR A 212 13.76 14.96 7.65
CA THR A 212 12.53 14.77 6.88
C THR A 212 11.33 14.48 7.80
N CYS A 213 11.49 13.64 8.82
CA CYS A 213 10.44 13.40 9.82
C CYS A 213 9.97 14.70 10.49
N MET A 214 10.90 15.53 10.93
CA MET A 214 10.59 16.82 11.54
C MET A 214 9.88 17.75 10.53
N GLN A 215 10.42 17.88 9.33
CA GLN A 215 9.90 18.77 8.30
C GLN A 215 8.52 18.37 7.82
N LEU A 216 8.23 17.07 7.71
CA LEU A 216 6.90 16.55 7.40
C LEU A 216 5.86 16.99 8.43
N VAL A 217 6.21 16.97 9.73
CA VAL A 217 5.32 17.45 10.80
C VAL A 217 5.17 18.96 10.80
N MET A 218 6.19 19.71 10.41
CA MET A 218 6.14 21.19 10.37
C MET A 218 5.43 21.71 9.12
N ASN A 219 5.79 21.21 7.96
CA ASN A 219 5.25 21.64 6.67
C ASN A 219 5.32 20.50 5.62
N PRO A 220 4.31 19.60 5.56
CA PRO A 220 4.31 18.50 4.62
C PRO A 220 4.12 18.93 3.15
N TYR A 221 3.59 20.13 2.88
CA TYR A 221 3.27 20.60 1.53
C TYR A 221 4.50 20.87 0.64
N GLN A 222 5.69 20.89 1.20
CA GLN A 222 6.93 21.01 0.43
C GLN A 222 7.32 19.72 -0.31
N TYR A 223 6.70 18.60 0.09
CA TYR A 223 6.97 17.28 -0.48
C TYR A 223 5.94 16.89 -1.54
N ASP A 224 6.39 16.13 -2.53
CA ASP A 224 5.56 15.59 -3.61
C ASP A 224 5.70 14.07 -3.66
N ILE A 225 6.82 13.53 -4.17
CA ILE A 225 7.13 12.10 -4.10
C ILE A 225 8.31 11.89 -3.15
N LEU A 226 8.11 11.06 -2.12
CA LEU A 226 9.17 10.58 -1.24
C LEU A 226 9.69 9.26 -1.79
N LEU A 227 10.91 9.25 -2.32
CA LEU A 227 11.61 8.06 -2.79
C LEU A 227 12.53 7.55 -1.69
N THR A 228 12.35 6.30 -1.28
CA THR A 228 13.00 5.76 -0.09
C THR A 228 13.52 4.34 -0.28
N GLU A 229 14.53 3.98 0.50
CA GLU A 229 14.85 2.61 0.84
C GLU A 229 13.71 1.98 1.67
N ASN A 230 13.80 0.68 1.96
CA ASN A 230 12.70 -0.08 2.54
C ASN A 230 12.28 0.40 3.94
N LEU A 231 13.19 0.41 4.93
CA LEU A 231 12.85 0.76 6.30
C LEU A 231 12.40 2.22 6.44
N TYR A 232 13.07 3.14 5.76
CA TYR A 232 12.66 4.56 5.82
C TYR A 232 11.28 4.78 5.20
N GLY A 233 10.98 4.07 4.12
CA GLY A 233 9.68 4.13 3.48
C GLY A 233 8.56 3.61 4.37
N ASP A 234 8.82 2.56 5.15
CA ASP A 234 7.86 2.04 6.12
C ASP A 234 7.52 3.08 7.18
N ILE A 235 8.55 3.62 7.83
CA ILE A 235 8.38 4.62 8.90
C ILE A 235 7.69 5.89 8.37
N LEU A 236 8.14 6.41 7.23
CA LEU A 236 7.62 7.67 6.68
C LEU A 236 6.21 7.54 6.15
N SER A 237 5.83 6.41 5.58
CA SER A 237 4.47 6.22 5.10
C SER A 237 3.46 6.14 6.25
N ASP A 238 3.82 5.52 7.38
CA ASP A 238 2.97 5.48 8.55
C ASP A 238 2.86 6.87 9.20
N LEU A 239 3.97 7.61 9.30
CA LEU A 239 3.95 9.01 9.73
C LEU A 239 3.03 9.87 8.85
N CYS A 240 3.14 9.75 7.52
CA CYS A 240 2.33 10.52 6.59
C CYS A 240 0.84 10.13 6.63
N SER A 241 0.54 8.86 6.92
CA SER A 241 -0.86 8.39 7.07
C SER A 241 -1.60 9.15 8.18
N ALA A 242 -0.90 9.50 9.26
CA ALA A 242 -1.49 10.30 10.34
C ALA A 242 -1.95 11.69 9.88
N PHE A 243 -1.37 12.24 8.82
CA PHE A 243 -1.72 13.58 8.31
C PHE A 243 -3.08 13.61 7.61
N VAL A 244 -3.54 12.47 7.11
CA VAL A 244 -4.79 12.34 6.35
C VAL A 244 -5.91 11.64 7.12
N GLY A 245 -5.64 11.24 8.37
CA GLY A 245 -6.64 10.65 9.26
C GLY A 245 -6.34 9.22 9.71
N GLY A 246 -5.21 8.64 9.31
CA GLY A 246 -4.73 7.35 9.80
C GLY A 246 -4.61 6.26 8.72
N LEU A 247 -4.08 5.11 9.15
CA LEU A 247 -3.81 3.96 8.27
C LEU A 247 -5.06 3.36 7.62
N GLY A 248 -6.24 3.50 8.24
CA GLY A 248 -7.53 3.03 7.70
C GLY A 248 -7.97 3.75 6.41
N LEU A 249 -7.27 4.80 6.00
CA LEU A 249 -7.59 5.60 4.82
C LEU A 249 -6.57 5.48 3.68
N VAL A 250 -5.39 4.93 3.96
CA VAL A 250 -4.27 4.96 3.01
C VAL A 250 -4.20 3.66 2.23
N PRO A 251 -4.25 3.71 0.89
CA PRO A 251 -4.07 2.55 0.05
C PRO A 251 -2.60 2.15 -0.08
N GLY A 252 -2.39 0.90 -0.48
CA GLY A 252 -1.09 0.37 -0.83
C GLY A 252 -1.13 -0.52 -2.06
N ALA A 253 -0.08 -0.42 -2.88
CA ALA A 253 0.17 -1.34 -3.98
C ALA A 253 1.62 -1.83 -3.90
N ASN A 254 1.81 -3.14 -4.02
CA ASN A 254 3.12 -3.76 -4.18
C ASN A 254 3.26 -4.17 -5.64
N LEU A 255 4.12 -3.49 -6.36
CA LEU A 255 4.25 -3.60 -7.81
C LEU A 255 5.55 -4.30 -8.18
N GLY A 256 5.43 -5.32 -9.01
CA GLY A 256 6.54 -6.01 -9.64
C GLY A 256 6.49 -5.89 -11.16
N THR A 257 7.44 -6.50 -11.84
CA THR A 257 7.46 -6.51 -13.30
C THR A 257 6.34 -7.39 -13.90
N HIS A 258 5.96 -8.45 -13.18
CA HIS A 258 5.04 -9.47 -13.70
C HIS A 258 3.75 -9.61 -12.91
N CYS A 259 3.75 -9.19 -11.66
CA CYS A 259 2.63 -9.30 -10.74
C CYS A 259 2.46 -8.03 -9.93
N ALA A 260 1.24 -7.81 -9.43
CA ALA A 260 0.93 -6.73 -8.50
C ALA A 260 -0.01 -7.24 -7.39
N ILE A 261 0.25 -6.82 -6.15
CA ILE A 261 -0.61 -7.12 -5.00
C ILE A 261 -1.06 -5.79 -4.38
N PHE A 262 -2.37 -5.58 -4.34
CA PHE A 262 -3.01 -4.40 -3.77
C PHE A 262 -3.52 -4.73 -2.38
N GLU A 263 -3.12 -3.94 -1.38
CA GLU A 263 -3.42 -4.23 0.02
C GLU A 263 -3.64 -2.95 0.83
N ALA A 264 -4.46 -3.04 1.89
CA ALA A 264 -4.51 -2.00 2.89
C ALA A 264 -3.20 -1.97 3.70
N VAL A 265 -2.79 -0.77 4.13
CA VAL A 265 -1.55 -0.59 4.89
C VAL A 265 -1.70 -1.01 6.35
N HIS A 266 -2.93 -0.93 6.91
CA HIS A 266 -3.22 -1.26 8.31
C HIS A 266 -3.11 -2.76 8.62
N GLY A 267 -2.97 -3.09 9.92
CA GLY A 267 -2.93 -4.47 10.42
C GLY A 267 -4.32 -5.11 10.56
N SER A 268 -4.33 -6.31 11.12
CA SER A 268 -5.53 -7.16 11.25
C SER A 268 -6.51 -6.80 12.36
N ALA A 269 -6.15 -5.92 13.31
CA ALA A 269 -6.98 -5.41 14.40
C ALA A 269 -7.92 -6.48 15.02
N PRO A 270 -7.39 -7.56 15.61
CA PRO A 270 -8.18 -8.71 16.05
C PRO A 270 -9.21 -8.39 17.14
N ASP A 271 -8.99 -7.31 17.87
CA ASP A 271 -9.87 -6.81 18.96
C ASP A 271 -11.23 -6.33 18.45
N ILE A 272 -11.34 -5.88 17.21
CA ILE A 272 -12.59 -5.43 16.59
C ILE A 272 -13.09 -6.35 15.46
N ALA A 273 -12.42 -7.46 15.21
CA ALA A 273 -12.80 -8.42 14.17
C ALA A 273 -14.22 -8.97 14.35
N GLY A 274 -15.00 -9.03 13.26
CA GLY A 274 -16.37 -9.55 13.23
C GLY A 274 -17.41 -8.67 13.95
N LYS A 275 -17.06 -7.42 14.30
CA LYS A 275 -17.97 -6.51 15.00
C LYS A 275 -18.62 -5.46 14.09
N ASP A 276 -18.41 -5.53 12.80
CA ASP A 276 -18.88 -4.54 11.82
C ASP A 276 -18.42 -3.11 12.15
N LEU A 277 -17.17 -2.94 12.56
CA LEU A 277 -16.61 -1.65 12.99
C LEU A 277 -15.46 -1.15 12.12
N ALA A 278 -14.84 -2.04 11.35
CA ALA A 278 -13.66 -1.74 10.56
C ALA A 278 -13.97 -0.81 9.39
N ASN A 279 -13.06 0.12 9.12
CA ASN A 279 -13.17 1.02 7.96
C ASN A 279 -12.64 0.32 6.70
N PRO A 280 -13.46 0.09 5.66
CA PRO A 280 -13.00 -0.57 4.44
C PRO A 280 -12.28 0.37 3.46
N THR A 281 -12.14 1.66 3.77
CA THR A 281 -11.66 2.70 2.85
C THR A 281 -10.25 2.43 2.32
N ALA A 282 -9.31 2.00 3.16
CA ALA A 282 -7.94 1.74 2.72
C ALA A 282 -7.88 0.62 1.68
N LEU A 283 -8.60 -0.49 1.90
CA LEU A 283 -8.68 -1.59 0.95
C LEU A 283 -9.47 -1.20 -0.31
N LEU A 284 -10.53 -0.39 -0.16
CA LEU A 284 -11.31 0.14 -1.30
C LEU A 284 -10.44 1.05 -2.17
N GLN A 285 -9.67 1.95 -1.59
CA GLN A 285 -8.74 2.79 -2.35
C GLN A 285 -7.60 1.96 -2.97
N SER A 286 -7.14 0.88 -2.31
CA SER A 286 -6.20 -0.07 -2.90
C SER A 286 -6.80 -0.78 -4.12
N SER A 287 -8.10 -1.10 -4.07
CA SER A 287 -8.80 -1.66 -5.23
C SER A 287 -9.00 -0.65 -6.36
N VAL A 288 -9.12 0.64 -6.07
CA VAL A 288 -9.08 1.71 -7.09
C VAL A 288 -7.73 1.73 -7.80
N LEU A 289 -6.61 1.60 -7.06
CA LEU A 289 -5.27 1.45 -7.67
C LEU A 289 -5.19 0.18 -8.53
N MET A 290 -5.79 -0.94 -8.07
CA MET A 290 -5.86 -2.18 -8.83
C MET A 290 -6.62 -1.99 -10.15
N LEU A 291 -7.76 -1.31 -10.13
CA LEU A 291 -8.56 -1.05 -11.32
C LEU A 291 -7.80 -0.19 -12.35
N HIS A 292 -7.08 0.83 -11.92
CA HIS A 292 -6.20 1.57 -12.82
C HIS A 292 -5.09 0.69 -13.40
N HIS A 293 -4.52 -0.22 -12.60
CA HIS A 293 -3.48 -1.15 -13.04
C HIS A 293 -3.99 -2.13 -14.11
N ILE A 294 -5.21 -2.65 -13.96
CA ILE A 294 -5.84 -3.56 -14.95
C ILE A 294 -6.56 -2.82 -16.08
N HIS A 295 -6.33 -1.53 -16.22
CA HIS A 295 -6.88 -0.67 -17.28
C HIS A 295 -8.41 -0.54 -17.30
N GLU A 296 -9.02 -0.44 -16.10
CA GLU A 296 -10.44 -0.16 -15.89
C GLU A 296 -10.68 1.21 -15.20
N PRO A 297 -10.22 2.32 -15.81
CA PRO A 297 -10.31 3.65 -15.18
C PRO A 297 -11.75 4.11 -14.93
N ALA A 298 -12.69 3.75 -15.80
CA ALA A 298 -14.09 4.15 -15.63
C ALA A 298 -14.70 3.56 -14.35
N THR A 299 -14.39 2.29 -14.04
CA THR A 299 -14.81 1.64 -12.79
C THR A 299 -14.11 2.25 -11.58
N ALA A 300 -12.81 2.53 -11.72
CA ALA A 300 -12.01 3.17 -10.68
C ALA A 300 -12.56 4.56 -10.31
N ASP A 301 -12.78 5.42 -11.31
CA ASP A 301 -13.26 6.79 -11.14
C ASP A 301 -14.68 6.83 -10.54
N ARG A 302 -15.55 5.88 -10.93
CA ARG A 302 -16.89 5.73 -10.37
C ARG A 302 -16.83 5.44 -8.86
N ILE A 303 -16.00 4.50 -8.44
CA ILE A 303 -15.79 4.18 -7.01
C ILE A 303 -15.19 5.36 -6.27
N GLN A 304 -14.14 5.98 -6.82
CA GLN A 304 -13.46 7.11 -6.20
C GLN A 304 -14.42 8.29 -5.98
N THR A 305 -15.22 8.62 -6.99
CA THR A 305 -16.21 9.70 -6.91
C THR A 305 -17.27 9.42 -5.83
N ALA A 306 -17.77 8.19 -5.77
CA ALA A 306 -18.75 7.78 -4.75
C ALA A 306 -18.16 7.82 -3.35
N LEU A 307 -16.94 7.32 -3.18
CA LEU A 307 -16.21 7.36 -1.91
C LEU A 307 -16.03 8.81 -1.43
N GLU A 308 -15.54 9.69 -2.29
CA GLU A 308 -15.35 11.12 -1.97
C GLU A 308 -16.68 11.80 -1.58
N ARG A 309 -17.78 11.45 -2.25
CA ARG A 309 -19.11 11.95 -1.92
C ARG A 309 -19.57 11.49 -0.52
N VAL A 310 -19.40 10.20 -0.18
CA VAL A 310 -19.77 9.66 1.15
C VAL A 310 -18.99 10.37 2.25
N TYR A 311 -17.70 10.62 2.05
CA TYR A 311 -16.88 11.38 2.99
C TYR A 311 -17.30 12.84 3.10
N ALA A 312 -17.59 13.50 1.97
CA ALA A 312 -18.04 14.89 1.94
C ALA A 312 -19.41 15.07 2.65
N GLU A 313 -20.33 14.11 2.49
CA GLU A 313 -21.61 14.11 3.18
C GLU A 313 -21.49 13.83 4.69
N GLY A 314 -20.53 13.02 5.11
CA GLY A 314 -20.21 12.75 6.50
C GLY A 314 -21.28 12.00 7.30
N LYS A 315 -22.30 11.41 6.64
CA LYS A 315 -23.45 10.80 7.31
C LYS A 315 -23.20 9.37 7.79
N THR A 316 -22.45 8.59 7.01
CA THR A 316 -22.24 7.15 7.24
C THR A 316 -20.73 6.85 7.30
N LEU A 317 -20.03 7.58 8.16
CA LEU A 317 -18.60 7.36 8.41
C LEU A 317 -18.39 6.37 9.54
N THR A 318 -17.28 5.65 9.49
CA THR A 318 -16.85 4.72 10.55
C THR A 318 -16.25 5.46 11.75
N ARG A 319 -16.07 4.75 12.87
CA ARG A 319 -15.69 5.35 14.16
C ARG A 319 -14.31 5.96 14.18
N ASP A 320 -13.36 5.36 13.46
CA ASP A 320 -11.97 5.82 13.36
C ASP A 320 -11.83 7.22 12.74
N VAL A 321 -12.82 7.61 11.93
CA VAL A 321 -12.91 8.95 11.30
C VAL A 321 -14.01 9.83 11.90
N GLY A 322 -14.48 9.50 13.11
CA GLY A 322 -15.42 10.30 13.89
C GLY A 322 -16.89 10.07 13.58
N GLY A 323 -17.23 9.04 12.82
CA GLY A 323 -18.61 8.62 12.56
C GLY A 323 -19.13 7.59 13.56
N THR A 324 -20.28 6.99 13.24
CA THR A 324 -20.93 5.93 14.02
C THR A 324 -21.35 4.73 13.18
N GLY A 325 -21.07 4.77 11.87
CA GLY A 325 -21.42 3.71 10.93
C GLY A 325 -20.57 2.46 11.10
N GLY A 326 -21.13 1.32 10.71
CA GLY A 326 -20.41 0.05 10.59
C GLY A 326 -19.81 -0.14 9.18
N THR A 327 -18.99 -1.18 9.04
CA THR A 327 -18.35 -1.58 7.76
C THR A 327 -19.41 -1.80 6.68
N SER A 328 -20.48 -2.53 7.00
CA SER A 328 -21.56 -2.86 6.07
C SER A 328 -22.36 -1.62 5.65
N ALA A 329 -22.75 -0.77 6.61
CA ALA A 329 -23.48 0.46 6.34
C ALA A 329 -22.64 1.44 5.48
N PHE A 330 -21.35 1.51 5.73
CA PHE A 330 -20.44 2.32 4.89
C PHE A 330 -20.38 1.80 3.44
N ALA A 331 -20.27 0.49 3.25
CA ALA A 331 -20.29 -0.11 1.92
C ALA A 331 -21.61 0.17 1.18
N ASP A 332 -22.76 0.02 1.87
CA ASP A 332 -24.08 0.35 1.32
C ASP A 332 -24.17 1.82 0.89
N ALA A 333 -23.61 2.74 1.69
CA ALA A 333 -23.60 4.16 1.35
C ALA A 333 -22.75 4.45 0.08
N VAL A 334 -21.61 3.78 -0.07
CA VAL A 334 -20.78 3.92 -1.30
C VAL A 334 -21.52 3.37 -2.51
N ILE A 335 -22.17 2.21 -2.40
CA ILE A 335 -22.97 1.62 -3.49
C ILE A 335 -24.12 2.56 -3.88
N ALA A 336 -24.89 3.06 -2.92
CA ALA A 336 -25.97 4.01 -3.18
C ALA A 336 -25.49 5.32 -3.83
N ALA A 337 -24.30 5.80 -3.43
CA ALA A 337 -23.67 6.98 -4.05
C ALA A 337 -23.28 6.74 -5.51
N MET A 338 -22.86 5.52 -5.89
CA MET A 338 -22.59 5.15 -7.27
C MET A 338 -23.84 5.07 -8.14
N GLU A 339 -24.97 4.65 -7.60
CA GLU A 339 -26.25 4.53 -8.33
C GLU A 339 -26.90 5.88 -8.61
N SER A 340 -26.59 6.88 -7.79
CA SER A 340 -27.16 8.24 -7.87
C SER A 340 -26.26 9.22 -8.68
N ALA A 341 -25.18 8.76 -9.27
CA ALA A 341 -24.26 9.51 -10.12
C ALA A 341 -24.48 9.15 -11.59
#